data_7454c9473d326f1a603e199f0dbbd710
#
_entry.id   7454c9473d326f1a603e199f0dbbd710
#
_cell.length_a   1.000
_cell.length_b   1.000
_cell.length_c   1.000
_cell.angle_alpha   90.00
_cell.angle_beta   90.00
_cell.angle_gamma   90.00
#
_symmetry.space_group_name_H-M   'P 1'
#
loop_
_entity.id
_entity.type
_entity.pdbx_description
1 polymer ?
#
loop_
_entity_poly.entity_id
_entity_poly.type
_entity_poly.pdbx_seq_one_letter_code
_entity_poly.pdbx_strand_id
1 'polypeptide(L)'
;MMSRVYVMAMRPEDILAPTPAGLCCKRGSFHIDPTRPVARALITHAHSDHARAGHGAVLATQETLDLMRLRYGEDFAGTSQAIGYGESIDLDGATVTFHPAGHVLGSAQIAVEAGGLRIVASGDYKNVADPTCAPFALVPCDVFVTEATFALPVFRHGDPGTQIDKLVRSVALFPERAHLVGAYSLGKAQRLIALLRQAGYEAPIYLHGAMERITGYYASRGIALGELRLVRGEKKAQLAGTITICPPSVLREIWARRFPEPVTAFASGWMRVRARARQHGVELPLVISDHADWDGLTATIAATGAGEVWVTHGQEDALVHWCVTRGLKARPLDIVGYGDEDDEPIPTRSEAERACAQP
;
A
#
# COMPACT_ATOMS: atom_id res chain seq x y z
N MET A 1 24.84 -27.99 -45.22
CA MET A 1 23.50 -27.86 -44.61
C MET A 1 23.67 -27.25 -43.23
N MET A 2 23.50 -25.91 -43.10
CA MET A 2 23.50 -25.25 -41.80
C MET A 2 22.13 -25.43 -41.18
N SER A 3 22.05 -26.21 -40.12
CA SER A 3 20.84 -26.37 -39.29
C SER A 3 20.53 -25.01 -38.64
N ARG A 4 19.45 -24.35 -39.09
CA ARG A 4 18.89 -23.19 -38.35
C ARG A 4 18.39 -23.70 -37.01
N VAL A 5 19.15 -23.47 -35.95
CA VAL A 5 18.63 -23.60 -34.58
C VAL A 5 17.54 -22.54 -34.44
N TYR A 6 16.28 -22.93 -34.50
CA TYR A 6 15.15 -22.09 -34.07
C TYR A 6 15.24 -21.90 -32.57
N VAL A 7 15.84 -20.83 -32.11
CA VAL A 7 15.68 -20.38 -30.74
C VAL A 7 14.20 -20.01 -30.61
N MET A 8 13.41 -20.85 -29.96
CA MET A 8 12.03 -20.48 -29.61
C MET A 8 12.08 -19.20 -28.79
N ALA A 9 11.35 -18.19 -29.22
CA ALA A 9 11.21 -16.94 -28.45
C ALA A 9 10.64 -17.28 -27.06
N MET A 10 11.30 -16.81 -26.02
CA MET A 10 10.86 -17.02 -24.64
C MET A 10 9.53 -16.31 -24.43
N ARG A 11 8.57 -16.98 -23.81
CA ARG A 11 7.28 -16.39 -23.46
C ARG A 11 7.35 -15.79 -22.06
N PRO A 12 6.56 -14.75 -21.76
CA PRO A 12 6.53 -14.14 -20.42
C PRO A 12 6.26 -15.15 -19.28
N GLU A 13 5.39 -16.14 -19.50
CA GLU A 13 5.06 -17.17 -18.53
C GLU A 13 6.20 -18.17 -18.25
N ASP A 14 7.20 -18.22 -19.13
CA ASP A 14 8.40 -19.02 -18.90
C ASP A 14 9.38 -18.30 -17.92
N ILE A 15 9.18 -16.98 -17.71
CA ILE A 15 9.93 -16.14 -16.76
C ILE A 15 9.16 -15.99 -15.44
N LEU A 16 7.95 -15.41 -15.49
CA LEU A 16 7.07 -15.22 -14.33
C LEU A 16 5.75 -15.96 -14.56
N ALA A 17 5.31 -16.70 -13.57
CA ALA A 17 4.05 -17.42 -13.62
C ALA A 17 3.35 -17.45 -12.25
N PRO A 18 2.02 -17.38 -12.19
CA PRO A 18 1.26 -17.56 -10.96
C PRO A 18 1.41 -18.99 -10.45
N THR A 19 1.51 -19.12 -9.14
CA THR A 19 1.56 -20.38 -8.40
C THR A 19 0.66 -20.26 -7.16
N PRO A 20 0.36 -21.37 -6.46
CA PRO A 20 -0.37 -21.31 -5.19
C PRO A 20 0.35 -20.52 -4.09
N ALA A 21 1.65 -20.20 -4.25
CA ALA A 21 2.42 -19.41 -3.30
C ALA A 21 2.57 -17.94 -3.71
N GLY A 22 2.09 -17.55 -4.89
CA GLY A 22 2.24 -16.21 -5.45
C GLY A 22 2.92 -16.22 -6.82
N LEU A 23 3.38 -15.07 -7.26
CA LEU A 23 4.04 -14.88 -8.56
C LEU A 23 5.48 -15.42 -8.52
N CYS A 24 5.77 -16.48 -9.27
CA CYS A 24 7.05 -17.20 -9.24
C CYS A 24 7.91 -16.89 -10.46
N CYS A 25 9.17 -16.50 -10.25
CA CYS A 25 10.21 -16.54 -11.26
C CYS A 25 10.94 -17.88 -11.19
N LYS A 26 10.66 -18.76 -12.14
CA LYS A 26 11.26 -20.10 -12.17
C LYS A 26 12.77 -20.05 -12.41
N ARG A 27 13.24 -19.13 -13.27
CA ARG A 27 14.67 -18.96 -13.58
C ARG A 27 15.47 -18.46 -12.37
N GLY A 28 14.96 -17.42 -11.70
CA GLY A 28 15.63 -16.84 -10.54
C GLY A 28 15.36 -17.59 -9.24
N SER A 29 14.54 -18.65 -9.28
CA SER A 29 14.15 -19.45 -8.11
C SER A 29 13.64 -18.61 -6.94
N PHE A 30 12.76 -17.61 -7.23
CA PHE A 30 12.17 -16.74 -6.23
C PHE A 30 10.66 -16.49 -6.49
N HIS A 31 9.98 -15.96 -5.48
CA HIS A 31 8.61 -15.48 -5.61
C HIS A 31 8.55 -13.98 -5.29
N ILE A 32 7.63 -13.27 -5.94
CA ILE A 32 7.29 -11.89 -5.60
C ILE A 32 6.06 -11.91 -4.73
N ASP A 33 6.11 -11.24 -3.56
CA ASP A 33 5.06 -11.11 -2.55
C ASP A 33 4.34 -12.45 -2.26
N PRO A 34 5.06 -13.49 -1.86
CA PRO A 34 4.46 -14.80 -1.69
C PRO A 34 3.50 -14.86 -0.50
N THR A 35 2.34 -15.50 -0.71
CA THR A 35 1.30 -15.68 0.30
C THR A 35 1.56 -16.81 1.29
N ARG A 36 2.62 -17.62 1.04
CA ARG A 36 3.05 -18.76 1.86
C ARG A 36 4.57 -18.76 1.98
N PRO A 37 5.15 -19.37 3.03
CA PRO A 37 6.58 -19.52 3.16
C PRO A 37 7.23 -20.15 1.92
N VAL A 38 8.27 -19.50 1.41
CA VAL A 38 9.08 -19.94 0.26
C VAL A 38 10.56 -19.82 0.57
N ALA A 39 11.41 -20.48 -0.23
CA ALA A 39 12.86 -20.41 -0.04
C ALA A 39 13.41 -19.00 -0.24
N ARG A 40 12.96 -18.26 -1.27
CA ARG A 40 13.40 -16.89 -1.58
C ARG A 40 12.19 -16.04 -1.98
N ALA A 41 11.96 -14.95 -1.24
CA ALA A 41 10.91 -13.98 -1.46
C ALA A 41 11.50 -12.61 -1.81
N LEU A 42 10.97 -11.95 -2.82
CA LEU A 42 11.17 -10.55 -3.12
C LEU A 42 9.90 -9.81 -2.70
N ILE A 43 10.04 -8.81 -1.86
CA ILE A 43 8.89 -8.11 -1.26
C ILE A 43 8.81 -6.69 -1.82
N THR A 44 7.66 -6.34 -2.40
CA THR A 44 7.42 -5.03 -2.98
C THR A 44 7.25 -3.95 -1.92
N HIS A 45 6.51 -4.21 -0.87
CA HIS A 45 6.26 -3.26 0.22
C HIS A 45 5.78 -3.96 1.49
N ALA A 46 5.66 -3.22 2.61
CA ALA A 46 5.51 -3.81 3.93
C ALA A 46 4.05 -4.02 4.39
N HIS A 47 3.02 -3.92 3.54
CA HIS A 47 1.66 -4.29 3.90
C HIS A 47 1.53 -5.80 4.16
N SER A 48 0.60 -6.21 5.03
CA SER A 48 0.55 -7.59 5.57
C SER A 48 0.17 -8.65 4.54
N ASP A 49 -0.56 -8.29 3.53
CA ASP A 49 -0.95 -9.16 2.42
C ASP A 49 0.21 -9.41 1.44
N HIS A 50 1.18 -8.49 1.33
CA HIS A 50 2.39 -8.61 0.51
C HIS A 50 3.60 -9.14 1.31
N ALA A 51 3.86 -8.57 2.50
CA ALA A 51 5.02 -8.86 3.32
C ALA A 51 4.70 -9.84 4.43
N ARG A 52 4.74 -11.12 4.14
CA ARG A 52 4.52 -12.19 5.13
C ARG A 52 5.84 -12.66 5.73
N ALA A 53 5.78 -13.16 6.96
CA ALA A 53 6.93 -13.75 7.62
C ALA A 53 7.11 -15.24 7.27
N GLY A 54 8.29 -15.82 7.62
CA GLY A 54 8.56 -17.25 7.54
C GLY A 54 9.25 -17.72 6.25
N HIS A 55 9.72 -16.78 5.41
CA HIS A 55 10.50 -17.12 4.21
C HIS A 55 11.95 -17.50 4.56
N GLY A 56 12.59 -18.33 3.75
CA GLY A 56 14.00 -18.71 3.92
C GLY A 56 14.94 -17.53 3.73
N ALA A 57 14.71 -16.73 2.67
CA ALA A 57 15.44 -15.50 2.40
C ALA A 57 14.49 -14.42 1.88
N VAL A 58 14.66 -13.17 2.31
CA VAL A 58 13.89 -12.01 1.87
C VAL A 58 14.81 -10.96 1.26
N LEU A 59 14.49 -10.49 0.05
CA LEU A 59 15.10 -9.33 -0.61
C LEU A 59 14.04 -8.24 -0.74
N ALA A 60 14.33 -7.04 -0.21
CA ALA A 60 13.44 -5.88 -0.29
C ALA A 60 14.25 -4.59 -0.07
N THR A 61 13.60 -3.43 -0.16
CA THR A 61 14.21 -2.17 0.27
C THR A 61 14.49 -2.19 1.78
N GLN A 62 15.45 -1.38 2.25
CA GLN A 62 15.79 -1.31 3.67
C GLN A 62 14.56 -0.95 4.52
N GLU A 63 13.76 0.01 4.06
CA GLU A 63 12.56 0.47 4.76
C GLU A 63 11.50 -0.64 4.87
N THR A 64 11.31 -1.41 3.81
CA THR A 64 10.39 -2.58 3.83
C THR A 64 10.88 -3.63 4.83
N LEU A 65 12.18 -3.95 4.85
CA LEU A 65 12.74 -4.90 5.83
C LEU A 65 12.59 -4.41 7.27
N ASP A 66 12.83 -3.12 7.52
CA ASP A 66 12.71 -2.54 8.86
C ASP A 66 11.25 -2.55 9.34
N LEU A 67 10.29 -2.25 8.46
CA LEU A 67 8.86 -2.33 8.75
C LEU A 67 8.41 -3.79 9.01
N MET A 68 8.96 -4.76 8.28
CA MET A 68 8.74 -6.18 8.57
C MET A 68 9.28 -6.58 9.95
N ARG A 69 10.48 -6.11 10.35
CA ARG A 69 11.03 -6.32 11.69
C ARG A 69 10.14 -5.69 12.77
N LEU A 70 9.67 -4.49 12.54
CA LEU A 70 8.75 -3.82 13.47
C LEU A 70 7.45 -4.60 13.68
N ARG A 71 6.95 -5.27 12.65
CA ARG A 71 5.69 -6.03 12.69
C ARG A 71 5.88 -7.44 13.25
N TYR A 72 6.87 -8.17 12.77
CA TYR A 72 7.01 -9.61 13.01
C TYR A 72 8.17 -9.98 13.95
N GLY A 73 9.02 -9.02 14.34
CA GLY A 73 10.24 -9.28 15.11
C GLY A 73 11.45 -9.55 14.23
N GLU A 74 12.61 -9.76 14.85
CA GLU A 74 13.89 -9.94 14.17
C GLU A 74 13.93 -11.22 13.30
N ASP A 75 13.24 -12.28 13.75
CA ASP A 75 13.24 -13.60 13.10
C ASP A 75 12.15 -13.74 12.02
N PHE A 76 11.75 -12.65 11.37
CA PHE A 76 10.70 -12.68 10.33
C PHE A 76 11.08 -13.51 9.10
N ALA A 77 12.37 -13.74 8.85
CA ALA A 77 12.91 -14.56 7.76
C ALA A 77 14.20 -15.25 8.21
N GLY A 78 14.59 -16.33 7.52
CA GLY A 78 15.87 -17.00 7.78
C GLY A 78 17.06 -16.08 7.49
N THR A 79 17.02 -15.33 6.39
CA THR A 79 17.97 -14.24 6.06
C THR A 79 17.23 -13.08 5.41
N SER A 80 17.77 -11.86 5.53
CA SER A 80 17.24 -10.69 4.84
C SER A 80 18.36 -9.88 4.21
N GLN A 81 18.12 -9.37 3.01
CA GLN A 81 19.07 -8.54 2.26
C GLN A 81 18.35 -7.28 1.77
N ALA A 82 18.94 -6.12 2.01
CA ALA A 82 18.47 -4.87 1.45
C ALA A 82 18.99 -4.68 0.03
N ILE A 83 18.16 -4.01 -0.80
CA ILE A 83 18.52 -3.56 -2.14
C ILE A 83 18.02 -2.12 -2.32
N GLY A 84 18.84 -1.27 -2.93
CA GLY A 84 18.50 0.12 -3.22
C GLY A 84 17.68 0.28 -4.51
N TYR A 85 16.97 1.40 -4.62
CA TYR A 85 16.28 1.74 -5.87
C TYR A 85 17.29 1.95 -7.00
N GLY A 86 17.01 1.35 -8.17
CA GLY A 86 17.88 1.35 -9.35
C GLY A 86 19.04 0.36 -9.25
N GLU A 87 19.23 -0.29 -8.10
CA GLU A 87 20.21 -1.35 -7.94
C GLU A 87 19.70 -2.65 -8.56
N SER A 88 20.58 -3.36 -9.27
CA SER A 88 20.27 -4.62 -9.93
C SER A 88 21.07 -5.77 -9.35
N ILE A 89 20.44 -6.92 -9.25
CA ILE A 89 21.07 -8.17 -8.80
C ILE A 89 20.73 -9.30 -9.77
N ASP A 90 21.69 -10.16 -10.08
CA ASP A 90 21.43 -11.40 -10.82
C ASP A 90 21.03 -12.51 -9.84
N LEU A 91 19.90 -13.12 -10.11
CA LEU A 91 19.37 -14.27 -9.38
C LEU A 91 19.20 -15.43 -10.37
N ASP A 92 20.20 -16.30 -10.44
CA ASP A 92 20.20 -17.54 -11.23
C ASP A 92 19.83 -17.32 -12.72
N GLY A 93 20.29 -16.18 -13.33
CA GLY A 93 20.07 -15.83 -14.72
C GLY A 93 18.77 -15.05 -14.99
N ALA A 94 18.18 -14.46 -13.95
CA ALA A 94 17.21 -13.39 -14.01
C ALA A 94 17.79 -12.15 -13.33
N THR A 95 17.92 -11.04 -14.07
CA THR A 95 18.33 -9.75 -13.48
C THR A 95 17.12 -9.08 -12.87
N VAL A 96 17.23 -8.70 -11.60
CA VAL A 96 16.14 -8.05 -10.83
C VAL A 96 16.57 -6.65 -10.45
N THR A 97 15.70 -5.67 -10.68
CA THR A 97 15.92 -4.26 -10.31
C THR A 97 14.70 -3.74 -9.56
N PHE A 98 14.94 -3.04 -8.44
CA PHE A 98 13.88 -2.41 -7.65
C PHE A 98 13.72 -0.94 -8.03
N HIS A 99 12.49 -0.49 -8.31
CA HIS A 99 12.16 0.90 -8.65
C HIS A 99 11.09 1.44 -7.72
N PRO A 100 11.08 2.74 -7.36
CA PRO A 100 10.07 3.29 -6.46
C PRO A 100 8.64 3.08 -6.99
N ALA A 101 7.72 2.67 -6.12
CA ALA A 101 6.30 2.47 -6.44
C ALA A 101 5.41 3.64 -6.01
N GLY A 102 5.87 4.54 -5.13
CA GLY A 102 5.12 5.73 -4.70
C GLY A 102 3.94 5.45 -3.75
N HIS A 103 3.82 4.23 -3.26
CA HIS A 103 2.69 3.77 -2.44
C HIS A 103 2.89 4.05 -0.95
N VAL A 104 3.89 3.45 -0.34
CA VAL A 104 4.30 3.66 1.06
C VAL A 104 5.81 3.76 1.17
N LEU A 105 6.34 4.13 2.33
CA LEU A 105 7.78 4.20 2.57
C LEU A 105 8.45 2.86 2.30
N GLY A 106 9.43 2.86 1.40
CA GLY A 106 10.14 1.66 0.95
C GLY A 106 9.46 0.86 -0.15
N SER A 107 8.25 1.24 -0.60
CA SER A 107 7.53 0.50 -1.66
C SER A 107 8.29 0.50 -2.99
N ALA A 108 8.32 -0.66 -3.64
CA ALA A 108 9.06 -0.86 -4.88
C ALA A 108 8.27 -1.66 -5.91
N GLN A 109 8.40 -1.28 -7.17
CA GLN A 109 8.14 -2.15 -8.31
C GLN A 109 9.35 -3.05 -8.53
N ILE A 110 9.14 -4.27 -8.98
CA ILE A 110 10.20 -5.24 -9.26
C ILE A 110 10.25 -5.51 -10.75
N ALA A 111 11.30 -5.03 -11.42
CA ALA A 111 11.60 -5.37 -12.81
C ALA A 111 12.40 -6.67 -12.84
N VAL A 112 11.96 -7.62 -13.66
CA VAL A 112 12.63 -8.90 -13.90
C VAL A 112 13.00 -8.99 -15.37
N GLU A 113 14.29 -9.08 -15.65
CA GLU A 113 14.83 -9.22 -17.01
C GLU A 113 15.40 -10.62 -17.22
N ALA A 114 14.86 -11.33 -18.19
CA ALA A 114 15.35 -12.64 -18.60
C ALA A 114 14.97 -12.92 -20.06
N GLY A 115 15.84 -13.61 -20.79
CA GLY A 115 15.57 -14.05 -22.16
C GLY A 115 15.22 -12.92 -23.16
N GLY A 116 15.67 -11.70 -22.89
CA GLY A 116 15.41 -10.53 -23.72
C GLY A 116 14.06 -9.85 -23.48
N LEU A 117 13.31 -10.29 -22.46
CA LEU A 117 12.06 -9.66 -22.03
C LEU A 117 12.25 -8.99 -20.69
N ARG A 118 11.55 -7.86 -20.49
CA ARG A 118 11.42 -7.17 -19.20
C ARG A 118 9.97 -7.26 -18.72
N ILE A 119 9.78 -7.85 -17.55
CA ILE A 119 8.48 -7.92 -16.85
C ILE A 119 8.57 -7.06 -15.61
N VAL A 120 7.62 -6.16 -15.41
CA VAL A 120 7.56 -5.32 -14.20
C VAL A 120 6.36 -5.73 -13.37
N ALA A 121 6.59 -6.19 -12.14
CA ALA A 121 5.56 -6.36 -11.13
C ALA A 121 5.48 -5.07 -10.31
N SER A 122 4.35 -4.35 -10.42
CA SER A 122 4.20 -3.04 -9.79
C SER A 122 4.14 -3.12 -8.26
N GLY A 123 3.68 -4.25 -7.70
CA GLY A 123 3.09 -4.23 -6.37
C GLY A 123 1.95 -3.22 -6.33
N ASP A 124 1.63 -2.71 -5.16
CA ASP A 124 0.74 -1.57 -5.04
C ASP A 124 1.50 -0.29 -5.36
N TYR A 125 0.87 0.62 -6.09
CA TYR A 125 1.55 1.84 -6.49
C TYR A 125 0.66 3.07 -6.53
N LYS A 126 1.31 4.23 -6.44
CA LYS A 126 0.68 5.52 -6.65
C LYS A 126 1.55 6.41 -7.52
N ASN A 127 1.03 6.80 -8.67
CA ASN A 127 1.74 7.64 -9.63
C ASN A 127 1.62 9.16 -9.36
N VAL A 128 0.93 9.55 -8.28
CA VAL A 128 0.88 10.94 -7.78
C VAL A 128 1.80 11.05 -6.59
N ALA A 129 2.60 12.13 -6.55
CA ALA A 129 3.60 12.36 -5.49
C ALA A 129 3.00 12.26 -4.07
N ASP A 130 3.75 11.62 -3.20
CA ASP A 130 3.45 11.44 -1.78
C ASP A 130 4.59 12.04 -0.95
N PRO A 131 4.30 12.87 0.06
CA PRO A 131 5.35 13.47 0.90
C PRO A 131 6.06 12.46 1.81
N THR A 132 5.59 11.21 1.90
CA THR A 132 6.08 10.21 2.86
C THR A 132 6.91 9.10 2.24
N CYS A 133 7.04 9.06 0.91
CA CYS A 133 7.82 8.03 0.22
C CYS A 133 8.46 8.56 -1.06
N ALA A 134 9.35 7.75 -1.65
CA ALA A 134 9.94 8.06 -2.94
C ALA A 134 8.86 8.10 -4.04
N PRO A 135 8.91 9.05 -4.98
CA PRO A 135 7.92 9.18 -6.04
C PRO A 135 7.96 7.97 -6.98
N PHE A 136 6.81 7.61 -7.53
CA PHE A 136 6.68 6.55 -8.53
C PHE A 136 7.65 6.76 -9.71
N ALA A 137 8.36 5.71 -10.09
CA ALA A 137 9.21 5.71 -11.28
C ALA A 137 8.52 4.93 -12.40
N LEU A 138 8.29 5.56 -13.55
CA LEU A 138 7.79 4.86 -14.72
C LEU A 138 8.90 3.95 -15.29
N VAL A 139 8.61 2.65 -15.40
CA VAL A 139 9.54 1.65 -15.93
C VAL A 139 8.97 1.07 -17.24
N PRO A 140 9.58 1.36 -18.40
CA PRO A 140 9.18 0.73 -19.66
C PRO A 140 9.41 -0.78 -19.61
N CYS A 141 8.44 -1.57 -20.13
CA CYS A 141 8.51 -3.03 -20.07
C CYS A 141 7.73 -3.70 -21.21
N ASP A 142 7.96 -4.98 -21.43
CA ASP A 142 7.22 -5.80 -22.38
C ASP A 142 5.91 -6.31 -21.77
N VAL A 143 5.94 -6.63 -20.46
CA VAL A 143 4.79 -7.07 -19.67
C VAL A 143 4.69 -6.27 -18.40
N PHE A 144 3.52 -5.74 -18.11
CA PHE A 144 3.24 -5.02 -16.88
C PHE A 144 2.25 -5.79 -16.01
N VAL A 145 2.68 -6.21 -14.81
CA VAL A 145 1.82 -6.82 -13.80
C VAL A 145 1.36 -5.70 -12.88
N THR A 146 0.06 -5.38 -12.88
CA THR A 146 -0.50 -4.22 -12.19
C THR A 146 -1.57 -4.60 -11.18
N GLU A 147 -1.65 -3.82 -10.09
CA GLU A 147 -2.79 -3.85 -9.17
C GLU A 147 -4.09 -3.36 -9.85
N ALA A 148 -5.23 -3.64 -9.23
CA ALA A 148 -6.56 -3.24 -9.65
C ALA A 148 -7.47 -2.78 -8.50
N THR A 149 -6.90 -2.29 -7.39
CA THR A 149 -7.63 -1.87 -6.17
C THR A 149 -8.73 -0.86 -6.50
N PHE A 150 -8.42 0.15 -7.29
CA PHE A 150 -9.38 1.16 -7.74
C PHE A 150 -9.61 1.12 -9.26
N ALA A 151 -9.64 -0.07 -9.84
CA ALA A 151 -9.77 -0.29 -11.28
C ALA A 151 -11.20 -0.16 -11.84
N LEU A 152 -12.02 0.71 -11.26
CA LEU A 152 -13.32 1.10 -11.82
C LEU A 152 -13.37 2.60 -12.12
N PRO A 153 -14.02 3.04 -13.22
CA PRO A 153 -14.11 4.45 -13.60
C PRO A 153 -14.74 5.38 -12.54
N VAL A 154 -15.46 4.85 -11.57
CA VAL A 154 -16.03 5.61 -10.45
C VAL A 154 -14.98 6.10 -9.47
N PHE A 155 -13.83 5.42 -9.39
CA PHE A 155 -12.73 5.77 -8.51
C PHE A 155 -11.79 6.76 -9.20
N ARG A 156 -12.12 8.04 -9.08
CA ARG A 156 -11.27 9.18 -9.39
C ARG A 156 -11.17 10.00 -8.12
N HIS A 157 -9.99 9.95 -7.49
CA HIS A 157 -9.84 10.44 -6.12
C HIS A 157 -9.70 11.96 -6.03
N GLY A 158 -9.19 12.59 -7.08
CA GLY A 158 -8.97 14.03 -7.12
C GLY A 158 -7.81 14.49 -6.23
N ASP A 159 -7.76 15.80 -5.94
CA ASP A 159 -6.72 16.40 -5.12
C ASP A 159 -6.93 16.11 -3.63
N PRO A 160 -5.96 15.48 -2.95
CA PRO A 160 -6.03 15.22 -1.51
C PRO A 160 -6.04 16.51 -0.67
N GLY A 161 -5.47 17.63 -1.15
CA GLY A 161 -5.50 18.93 -0.48
C GLY A 161 -6.93 19.37 -0.18
N THR A 162 -7.86 19.20 -1.12
CA THR A 162 -9.29 19.50 -0.90
C THR A 162 -9.88 18.71 0.28
N GLN A 163 -9.43 17.47 0.50
CA GLN A 163 -9.92 16.65 1.62
C GLN A 163 -9.30 17.11 2.96
N ILE A 164 -8.04 17.55 2.93
CA ILE A 164 -7.37 18.12 4.09
C ILE A 164 -8.04 19.44 4.48
N ASP A 165 -8.33 20.32 3.53
CA ASP A 165 -9.06 21.58 3.78
C ASP A 165 -10.42 21.32 4.42
N LYS A 166 -11.13 20.27 3.95
CA LYS A 166 -12.41 19.83 4.53
C LYS A 166 -12.25 19.42 5.99
N LEU A 167 -11.19 18.67 6.35
CA LEU A 167 -10.91 18.27 7.72
C LEU A 167 -10.55 19.46 8.60
N VAL A 168 -9.63 20.30 8.17
CA VAL A 168 -9.18 21.51 8.91
C VAL A 168 -10.35 22.47 9.13
N ARG A 169 -11.17 22.68 8.10
CA ARG A 169 -12.39 23.49 8.23
C ARG A 169 -13.39 22.89 9.24
N SER A 170 -13.55 21.57 9.27
CA SER A 170 -14.42 20.92 10.25
C SER A 170 -13.90 21.15 11.68
N VAL A 171 -12.59 21.04 11.92
CA VAL A 171 -11.99 21.35 13.23
C VAL A 171 -12.26 22.79 13.64
N ALA A 172 -12.13 23.75 12.72
CA ALA A 172 -12.38 25.16 12.99
C ALA A 172 -13.86 25.47 13.28
N LEU A 173 -14.78 24.76 12.63
CA LEU A 173 -16.23 24.93 12.82
C LEU A 173 -16.76 24.29 14.12
N PHE A 174 -16.10 23.25 14.61
CA PHE A 174 -16.52 22.50 15.80
C PHE A 174 -15.36 22.37 16.81
N PRO A 175 -14.89 23.50 17.39
CA PRO A 175 -13.73 23.50 18.27
C PRO A 175 -13.97 22.77 19.61
N GLU A 176 -15.21 22.56 19.98
CA GLU A 176 -15.62 21.78 21.17
C GLU A 176 -15.61 20.26 20.95
N ARG A 177 -15.58 19.82 19.69
CA ARG A 177 -15.58 18.40 19.32
C ARG A 177 -14.18 17.92 19.01
N ALA A 178 -13.89 16.64 19.31
CA ALA A 178 -12.67 15.98 18.81
C ALA A 178 -12.89 15.44 17.40
N HIS A 179 -11.85 15.39 16.56
CA HIS A 179 -11.90 14.78 15.23
C HIS A 179 -11.13 13.47 15.23
N LEU A 180 -11.84 12.34 15.21
CA LEU A 180 -11.24 11.02 15.13
C LEU A 180 -11.13 10.59 13.67
N VAL A 181 -9.91 10.51 13.16
CA VAL A 181 -9.67 10.12 11.78
C VAL A 181 -9.13 8.70 11.71
N GLY A 182 -9.98 7.79 11.22
CA GLY A 182 -9.57 6.43 10.90
C GLY A 182 -8.61 6.43 9.70
N ALA A 183 -7.47 5.81 9.86
CA ALA A 183 -6.50 5.58 8.79
C ALA A 183 -5.72 4.29 9.08
N TYR A 184 -5.26 3.59 8.03
CA TYR A 184 -4.41 2.42 8.22
C TYR A 184 -3.07 2.81 8.80
N SER A 185 -2.53 1.94 9.67
CA SER A 185 -1.35 2.25 10.50
C SER A 185 -0.08 2.43 9.70
N LEU A 186 0.05 1.75 8.56
CA LEU A 186 1.20 1.86 7.67
C LEU A 186 0.82 2.64 6.41
N GLY A 187 1.54 3.70 6.12
CA GLY A 187 1.40 4.53 4.93
C GLY A 187 0.31 5.61 5.08
N LYS A 188 -0.96 5.25 5.13
CA LYS A 188 -2.09 6.18 5.09
C LYS A 188 -2.13 7.16 6.26
N ALA A 189 -1.84 6.70 7.49
CA ALA A 189 -1.76 7.56 8.66
C ALA A 189 -0.65 8.62 8.52
N GLN A 190 0.55 8.21 8.10
CA GLN A 190 1.69 9.10 7.94
C GLN A 190 1.48 10.08 6.78
N ARG A 191 0.91 9.62 5.67
CA ARG A 191 0.51 10.47 4.55
C ARG A 191 -0.49 11.54 4.99
N LEU A 192 -1.53 11.17 5.74
CA LEU A 192 -2.53 12.11 6.26
C LEU A 192 -1.86 13.19 7.14
N ILE A 193 -0.96 12.79 8.04
CA ILE A 193 -0.21 13.71 8.91
C ILE A 193 0.63 14.67 8.06
N ALA A 194 1.41 14.15 7.13
CA ALA A 194 2.27 14.97 6.28
C ALA A 194 1.47 15.96 5.42
N LEU A 195 0.33 15.54 4.87
CA LEU A 195 -0.57 16.43 4.12
C LEU A 195 -1.17 17.52 5.01
N LEU A 196 -1.54 17.22 6.26
CA LEU A 196 -1.98 18.23 7.24
C LEU A 196 -0.88 19.25 7.51
N ARG A 197 0.38 18.82 7.66
CA ARG A 197 1.53 19.73 7.84
C ARG A 197 1.78 20.59 6.61
N GLN A 198 1.69 20.03 5.41
CA GLN A 198 1.80 20.79 4.16
C GLN A 198 0.68 21.85 4.01
N ALA A 199 -0.51 21.57 4.54
CA ALA A 199 -1.62 22.51 4.57
C ALA A 199 -1.51 23.56 5.71
N GLY A 200 -0.42 23.57 6.48
CA GLY A 200 -0.18 24.54 7.56
C GLY A 200 -0.88 24.22 8.88
N TYR A 201 -1.34 23.00 9.08
CA TYR A 201 -1.89 22.58 10.38
C TYR A 201 -0.74 22.30 11.36
N GLU A 202 -0.40 23.29 12.21
CA GLU A 202 0.74 23.21 13.15
C GLU A 202 0.39 22.68 14.55
N ALA A 203 -0.91 22.60 14.89
CA ALA A 203 -1.33 22.09 16.19
C ALA A 203 -0.89 20.62 16.39
N PRO A 204 -0.69 20.15 17.63
CA PRO A 204 -0.38 18.77 17.92
C PRO A 204 -1.42 17.83 17.32
N ILE A 205 -0.95 16.74 16.66
CA ILE A 205 -1.81 15.65 16.19
C ILE A 205 -1.67 14.50 17.18
N TYR A 206 -2.82 13.99 17.64
CA TYR A 206 -2.85 12.88 18.57
C TYR A 206 -2.89 11.54 17.84
N LEU A 207 -2.26 10.53 18.44
CA LEU A 207 -2.19 9.19 17.89
C LEU A 207 -2.77 8.16 18.85
N HIS A 208 -3.48 7.20 18.30
CA HIS A 208 -3.75 5.94 18.98
C HIS A 208 -2.43 5.18 19.19
N GLY A 209 -2.26 4.48 20.33
CA GLY A 209 -1.02 3.77 20.63
C GLY A 209 -0.55 2.78 19.57
N ALA A 210 -1.47 2.13 18.85
CA ALA A 210 -1.14 1.23 17.75
C ALA A 210 -0.41 1.92 16.57
N MET A 211 -0.52 3.24 16.45
CA MET A 211 0.13 4.02 15.39
C MET A 211 1.58 4.40 15.74
N GLU A 212 1.98 4.34 17.02
CA GLU A 212 3.20 4.94 17.55
C GLU A 212 4.46 4.41 16.88
N ARG A 213 4.63 3.09 16.84
CA ARG A 213 5.89 2.46 16.38
C ARG A 213 6.17 2.75 14.91
N ILE A 214 5.17 2.57 14.05
CA ILE A 214 5.29 2.79 12.60
C ILE A 214 5.50 4.28 12.32
N THR A 215 4.71 5.16 12.96
CA THR A 215 4.84 6.61 12.78
C THR A 215 6.20 7.12 13.29
N GLY A 216 6.70 6.60 14.40
CA GLY A 216 8.04 6.87 14.89
C GLY A 216 9.14 6.45 13.91
N TYR A 217 8.97 5.32 13.23
CA TYR A 217 9.88 4.88 12.18
C TYR A 217 9.91 5.86 11.02
N TYR A 218 8.75 6.29 10.50
CA TYR A 218 8.69 7.32 9.45
C TYR A 218 9.40 8.61 9.86
N ALA A 219 9.16 9.08 11.08
CA ALA A 219 9.85 10.28 11.60
C ALA A 219 11.38 10.08 11.65
N SER A 220 11.86 8.89 12.06
CA SER A 220 13.29 8.56 12.09
C SER A 220 13.94 8.52 10.70
N ARG A 221 13.13 8.32 9.65
CA ARG A 221 13.57 8.37 8.24
C ARG A 221 13.49 9.78 7.64
N GLY A 222 13.26 10.80 8.48
CA GLY A 222 13.28 12.21 8.07
C GLY A 222 11.95 12.73 7.50
N ILE A 223 10.86 11.96 7.60
CA ILE A 223 9.54 12.44 7.18
C ILE A 223 9.04 13.49 8.17
N ALA A 224 8.69 14.69 7.66
CA ALA A 224 8.26 15.83 8.47
C ALA A 224 6.81 15.65 8.96
N LEU A 225 6.65 15.04 10.14
CA LEU A 225 5.34 14.78 10.76
C LEU A 225 4.94 15.82 11.82
N GLY A 226 5.84 16.73 12.21
CA GLY A 226 5.59 17.77 13.22
C GLY A 226 5.35 17.20 14.62
N GLU A 227 4.66 17.96 15.47
CA GLU A 227 4.38 17.55 16.83
C GLU A 227 3.29 16.48 16.89
N LEU A 228 3.65 15.33 17.45
CA LEU A 228 2.77 14.19 17.66
C LEU A 228 2.67 13.86 19.14
N ARG A 229 1.47 13.53 19.62
CA ARG A 229 1.20 13.14 21.00
C ARG A 229 0.39 11.86 21.07
N LEU A 230 0.62 11.05 22.09
CA LEU A 230 -0.25 9.90 22.34
C LEU A 230 -1.49 10.33 23.11
N VAL A 231 -2.65 9.77 22.77
CA VAL A 231 -3.90 10.01 23.52
C VAL A 231 -3.81 9.49 24.96
N ARG A 232 -2.89 8.54 25.21
CA ARG A 232 -2.74 7.91 26.52
C ARG A 232 -2.36 8.95 27.59
N GLY A 233 -3.19 9.07 28.63
CA GLY A 233 -2.96 10.00 29.74
C GLY A 233 -3.63 11.36 29.57
N GLU A 234 -4.16 11.68 28.39
CA GLU A 234 -4.84 12.95 28.15
C GLU A 234 -6.25 12.99 28.77
N LYS A 235 -6.63 14.16 29.30
CA LYS A 235 -7.99 14.38 29.82
C LYS A 235 -8.93 14.69 28.66
N LYS A 236 -10.20 14.29 28.79
CA LYS A 236 -11.23 14.48 27.76
C LYS A 236 -11.33 15.92 27.25
N ALA A 237 -11.25 16.91 28.14
CA ALA A 237 -11.33 18.32 27.78
C ALA A 237 -10.15 18.81 26.92
N GLN A 238 -8.96 18.19 27.03
CA GLN A 238 -7.76 18.56 26.26
C GLN A 238 -7.83 18.06 24.82
N LEU A 239 -8.73 17.12 24.54
CA LEU A 239 -8.93 16.55 23.22
C LEU A 239 -9.99 17.29 22.38
N ALA A 240 -10.66 18.30 22.94
CA ALA A 240 -11.56 19.16 22.19
C ALA A 240 -10.77 19.98 21.13
N GLY A 241 -11.34 20.10 19.93
CA GLY A 241 -10.73 20.81 18.80
C GLY A 241 -9.47 20.17 18.23
N THR A 242 -9.16 18.91 18.62
CA THR A 242 -7.94 18.22 18.16
C THR A 242 -8.23 17.20 17.07
N ILE A 243 -7.19 16.88 16.28
CA ILE A 243 -7.20 15.74 15.35
C ILE A 243 -6.50 14.57 16.04
N THR A 244 -7.18 13.42 16.08
CA THR A 244 -6.63 12.15 16.54
C THR A 244 -6.68 11.12 15.43
N ILE A 245 -5.54 10.52 15.09
CA ILE A 245 -5.45 9.46 14.08
C ILE A 245 -5.43 8.10 14.77
N CYS A 246 -6.24 7.18 14.28
CA CYS A 246 -6.43 5.87 14.88
C CYS A 246 -6.73 4.80 13.81
N PRO A 247 -6.56 3.50 14.12
CA PRO A 247 -7.05 2.44 13.24
C PRO A 247 -8.55 2.59 12.98
N PRO A 248 -9.04 2.28 11.77
CA PRO A 248 -10.46 2.41 11.45
C PRO A 248 -11.39 1.60 12.38
N SER A 249 -10.93 0.44 12.85
CA SER A 249 -11.68 -0.44 13.75
C SER A 249 -12.11 0.25 15.05
N VAL A 250 -11.24 1.10 15.62
CA VAL A 250 -11.50 1.71 16.94
C VAL A 250 -12.50 2.88 16.92
N LEU A 251 -12.86 3.39 15.75
CA LEU A 251 -13.83 4.48 15.61
C LEU A 251 -15.20 4.16 16.25
N ARG A 252 -15.56 2.89 16.31
CA ARG A 252 -16.85 2.40 16.87
C ARG A 252 -16.71 1.72 18.21
N GLU A 253 -15.50 1.62 18.76
CA GLU A 253 -15.22 0.97 20.02
C GLU A 253 -15.48 1.88 21.24
N ILE A 254 -15.43 1.27 22.43
CA ILE A 254 -15.49 1.98 23.71
C ILE A 254 -14.41 3.04 23.81
N TRP A 255 -13.26 2.82 23.17
CA TRP A 255 -12.16 3.77 23.13
C TRP A 255 -12.56 5.15 22.61
N ALA A 256 -13.43 5.23 21.60
CA ALA A 256 -13.91 6.50 21.04
C ALA A 256 -14.75 7.33 22.03
N ARG A 257 -15.36 6.70 23.05
CA ARG A 257 -16.19 7.40 24.05
C ARG A 257 -15.40 8.31 24.99
N ARG A 258 -14.08 8.19 25.02
CA ARG A 258 -13.21 9.09 25.81
C ARG A 258 -13.12 10.50 25.24
N PHE A 259 -13.50 10.70 23.99
CA PHE A 259 -13.43 11.99 23.32
C PHE A 259 -14.69 12.82 23.52
N PRO A 260 -14.60 14.17 23.51
CA PRO A 260 -15.76 15.02 23.55
C PRO A 260 -16.49 15.02 22.20
N GLU A 261 -17.70 14.50 22.15
CA GLU A 261 -18.60 14.46 20.98
C GLU A 261 -17.86 14.24 19.65
N PRO A 262 -17.17 13.11 19.45
CA PRO A 262 -16.21 12.99 18.36
C PRO A 262 -16.88 13.09 17.00
N VAL A 263 -16.32 13.90 16.09
CA VAL A 263 -16.55 13.82 14.66
C VAL A 263 -15.77 12.63 14.14
N THR A 264 -16.48 11.64 13.60
CA THR A 264 -15.82 10.46 13.01
C THR A 264 -15.49 10.73 11.55
N ALA A 265 -14.22 10.65 11.20
CA ALA A 265 -13.70 10.75 9.83
C ALA A 265 -13.03 9.44 9.43
N PHE A 266 -12.99 9.13 8.15
CA PHE A 266 -12.24 8.00 7.61
C PHE A 266 -11.52 8.40 6.32
N ALA A 267 -10.19 8.19 6.31
CA ALA A 267 -9.32 8.46 5.17
C ALA A 267 -9.13 7.17 4.36
N SER A 268 -9.81 7.05 3.23
CA SER A 268 -9.71 5.91 2.32
C SER A 268 -10.19 6.31 0.92
N GLY A 269 -9.62 5.70 -0.13
CA GLY A 269 -10.10 5.83 -1.51
C GLY A 269 -11.56 5.37 -1.67
N TRP A 270 -11.99 4.39 -0.87
CA TRP A 270 -13.35 3.87 -0.84
C TRP A 270 -14.40 4.88 -0.38
N MET A 271 -13.98 5.96 0.29
CA MET A 271 -14.89 7.05 0.71
C MET A 271 -15.47 7.83 -0.46
N ARG A 272 -15.00 7.59 -1.68
CA ARG A 272 -15.62 8.05 -2.92
C ARG A 272 -17.05 7.51 -3.08
N VAL A 273 -17.33 6.31 -2.56
CA VAL A 273 -18.66 5.68 -2.62
C VAL A 273 -19.45 6.01 -1.35
N ARG A 274 -20.43 6.90 -1.47
CA ARG A 274 -21.24 7.39 -0.32
C ARG A 274 -21.91 6.28 0.48
N ALA A 275 -22.28 5.18 -0.15
CA ALA A 275 -22.90 4.03 0.55
C ALA A 275 -21.93 3.43 1.57
N ARG A 276 -20.64 3.28 1.23
CA ARG A 276 -19.60 2.79 2.15
C ARG A 276 -19.41 3.73 3.34
N ALA A 277 -19.34 5.04 3.13
CA ALA A 277 -19.24 6.01 4.22
C ALA A 277 -20.42 5.90 5.20
N ARG A 278 -21.65 5.75 4.70
CA ARG A 278 -22.86 5.55 5.53
C ARG A 278 -22.81 4.22 6.29
N GLN A 279 -22.41 3.14 5.64
CA GLN A 279 -22.27 1.82 6.26
C GLN A 279 -21.27 1.85 7.42
N HIS A 280 -20.18 2.61 7.29
CA HIS A 280 -19.18 2.80 8.34
C HIS A 280 -19.58 3.88 9.37
N GLY A 281 -20.75 4.54 9.24
CA GLY A 281 -21.20 5.57 10.18
C GLY A 281 -20.23 6.76 10.26
N VAL A 282 -19.58 7.10 9.13
CA VAL A 282 -18.59 8.17 9.05
C VAL A 282 -19.28 9.49 8.78
N GLU A 283 -19.09 10.49 9.67
CA GLU A 283 -19.61 11.84 9.49
C GLU A 283 -18.83 12.63 8.44
N LEU A 284 -17.50 12.45 8.40
CA LEU A 284 -16.59 13.18 7.54
C LEU A 284 -15.77 12.21 6.65
N PRO A 285 -16.32 11.73 5.54
CA PRO A 285 -15.57 10.90 4.60
C PRO A 285 -14.49 11.72 3.90
N LEU A 286 -13.24 11.20 3.91
CA LEU A 286 -12.06 11.80 3.29
C LEU A 286 -11.56 10.87 2.19
N VAL A 287 -11.64 11.32 0.93
CA VAL A 287 -11.16 10.55 -0.22
C VAL A 287 -9.65 10.74 -0.32
N ILE A 288 -8.90 9.98 0.47
CA ILE A 288 -7.43 9.98 0.49
C ILE A 288 -6.96 8.54 0.28
N SER A 289 -6.22 8.31 -0.80
CA SER A 289 -5.72 6.99 -1.18
C SER A 289 -4.20 7.02 -1.37
N ASP A 290 -3.55 5.93 -1.06
CA ASP A 290 -2.15 5.60 -1.32
C ASP A 290 -1.99 4.72 -2.58
N HIS A 291 -3.09 4.32 -3.23
CA HIS A 291 -3.08 3.62 -4.51
C HIS A 291 -3.40 4.55 -5.68
N ALA A 292 -3.02 4.12 -6.87
CA ALA A 292 -3.46 4.73 -8.12
C ALA A 292 -4.98 4.57 -8.27
N ASP A 293 -5.64 5.62 -8.75
CA ASP A 293 -7.03 5.57 -9.14
C ASP A 293 -7.18 5.12 -10.61
N TRP A 294 -8.41 5.05 -11.10
CA TRP A 294 -8.68 4.65 -12.49
C TRP A 294 -7.83 5.40 -13.52
N ASP A 295 -7.75 6.72 -13.40
CA ASP A 295 -7.00 7.52 -14.36
C ASP A 295 -5.48 7.28 -14.19
N GLY A 296 -5.00 7.11 -12.95
CA GLY A 296 -3.63 6.75 -12.65
C GLY A 296 -3.24 5.38 -13.19
N LEU A 297 -4.08 4.35 -12.98
CA LEU A 297 -3.86 2.99 -13.49
C LEU A 297 -3.76 2.99 -15.02
N THR A 298 -4.76 3.57 -15.69
CA THR A 298 -4.83 3.58 -17.16
C THR A 298 -3.71 4.40 -17.80
N ALA A 299 -3.35 5.55 -17.21
CA ALA A 299 -2.24 6.37 -17.69
C ALA A 299 -0.89 5.66 -17.52
N THR A 300 -0.67 4.99 -16.39
CA THR A 300 0.55 4.22 -16.12
C THR A 300 0.70 3.08 -17.12
N ILE A 301 -0.32 2.24 -17.31
CA ILE A 301 -0.30 1.15 -18.29
C ILE A 301 0.06 1.69 -19.68
N ALA A 302 -0.59 2.75 -20.13
CA ALA A 302 -0.29 3.34 -21.44
C ALA A 302 1.16 3.84 -21.54
N ALA A 303 1.71 4.41 -20.49
CA ALA A 303 3.05 4.99 -20.45
C ALA A 303 4.18 3.94 -20.37
N THR A 304 3.93 2.74 -19.83
CA THR A 304 4.94 1.66 -19.77
C THR A 304 5.34 1.14 -21.14
N GLY A 305 4.47 1.30 -22.17
CA GLY A 305 4.67 0.74 -23.50
C GLY A 305 4.52 -0.78 -23.56
N ALA A 306 4.01 -1.42 -22.49
CA ALA A 306 3.82 -2.85 -22.43
C ALA A 306 2.85 -3.36 -23.51
N GLY A 307 3.23 -4.41 -24.21
CA GLY A 307 2.35 -5.10 -25.17
C GLY A 307 1.38 -6.08 -24.50
N GLU A 308 1.68 -6.46 -23.25
CA GLU A 308 0.87 -7.38 -22.45
C GLU A 308 0.72 -6.87 -21.01
N VAL A 309 -0.49 -6.99 -20.46
CA VAL A 309 -0.83 -6.53 -19.10
C VAL A 309 -1.45 -7.68 -18.31
N TRP A 310 -0.89 -7.97 -17.16
CA TRP A 310 -1.45 -8.92 -16.20
C TRP A 310 -2.03 -8.13 -15.03
N VAL A 311 -3.29 -8.36 -14.74
CA VAL A 311 -4.03 -7.60 -13.73
C VAL A 311 -4.25 -8.46 -12.48
N THR A 312 -3.96 -7.91 -11.32
CA THR A 312 -4.10 -8.61 -10.04
C THR A 312 -4.59 -7.63 -8.95
N HIS A 313 -4.98 -8.12 -7.77
CA HIS A 313 -5.41 -7.32 -6.61
C HIS A 313 -6.57 -6.37 -6.91
N GLY A 314 -7.79 -6.86 -6.85
CA GLY A 314 -8.99 -6.02 -6.89
C GLY A 314 -9.97 -6.37 -8.01
N GLN A 315 -10.58 -5.35 -8.62
CA GLN A 315 -11.62 -5.53 -9.64
C GLN A 315 -11.02 -5.54 -11.06
N GLU A 316 -10.52 -6.68 -11.46
CA GLU A 316 -9.68 -6.87 -12.64
C GLU A 316 -10.43 -6.67 -13.97
N ASP A 317 -11.70 -7.09 -14.03
CA ASP A 317 -12.46 -7.17 -15.30
C ASP A 317 -12.53 -5.86 -16.08
N ALA A 318 -12.77 -4.75 -15.39
CA ALA A 318 -12.90 -3.44 -16.05
C ALA A 318 -11.57 -2.96 -16.63
N LEU A 319 -10.45 -3.23 -15.95
CA LEU A 319 -9.12 -2.86 -16.41
C LEU A 319 -8.64 -3.75 -17.55
N VAL A 320 -8.89 -5.06 -17.46
CA VAL A 320 -8.64 -6.02 -18.54
C VAL A 320 -9.44 -5.60 -19.81
N HIS A 321 -10.73 -5.30 -19.66
CA HIS A 321 -11.55 -4.83 -20.77
C HIS A 321 -11.00 -3.53 -21.37
N TRP A 322 -10.58 -2.58 -20.54
CA TRP A 322 -9.98 -1.33 -21.00
C TRP A 322 -8.70 -1.58 -21.82
N CYS A 323 -7.83 -2.49 -21.37
CA CYS A 323 -6.61 -2.87 -22.10
C CYS A 323 -6.93 -3.51 -23.45
N VAL A 324 -7.82 -4.51 -23.47
CA VAL A 324 -8.21 -5.25 -24.71
C VAL A 324 -8.81 -4.32 -25.75
N THR A 325 -9.66 -3.37 -25.35
CA THR A 325 -10.26 -2.38 -26.28
C THR A 325 -9.23 -1.44 -26.91
N ARG A 326 -8.01 -1.39 -26.37
CA ARG A 326 -6.86 -0.62 -26.90
C ARG A 326 -5.83 -1.47 -27.63
N GLY A 327 -6.15 -2.74 -27.89
CA GLY A 327 -5.29 -3.67 -28.62
C GLY A 327 -4.16 -4.28 -27.80
N LEU A 328 -4.14 -4.08 -26.46
CA LEU A 328 -3.20 -4.74 -25.59
C LEU A 328 -3.66 -6.18 -25.31
N LYS A 329 -2.71 -7.10 -25.17
CA LYS A 329 -3.00 -8.38 -24.56
C LYS A 329 -3.18 -8.19 -23.07
N ALA A 330 -4.32 -8.59 -22.52
CA ALA A 330 -4.56 -8.45 -21.09
C ALA A 330 -5.31 -9.66 -20.53
N ARG A 331 -4.98 -10.02 -19.29
CA ARG A 331 -5.63 -11.11 -18.56
C ARG A 331 -5.56 -10.88 -17.05
N PRO A 332 -6.52 -11.40 -16.30
CA PRO A 332 -6.38 -11.48 -14.85
C PRO A 332 -5.26 -12.47 -14.49
N LEU A 333 -4.64 -12.26 -13.34
CA LEU A 333 -3.78 -13.22 -12.67
C LEU A 333 -4.55 -13.81 -11.50
N ASP A 334 -4.91 -15.08 -11.57
CA ASP A 334 -5.54 -15.82 -10.47
C ASP A 334 -4.50 -16.08 -9.35
N ILE A 335 -4.17 -15.04 -8.58
CA ILE A 335 -3.31 -15.17 -7.39
C ILE A 335 -4.21 -15.10 -6.15
N VAL A 336 -4.31 -16.22 -5.45
CA VAL A 336 -5.15 -16.34 -4.25
C VAL A 336 -4.39 -15.81 -3.03
N GLY A 337 -5.05 -15.00 -2.20
CA GLY A 337 -4.56 -14.64 -0.86
C GLY A 337 -4.07 -13.21 -0.69
N TYR A 338 -4.28 -12.37 -1.68
CA TYR A 338 -4.17 -10.93 -1.55
C TYR A 338 -5.55 -10.38 -1.17
N GLY A 339 -5.66 -9.67 -0.05
CA GLY A 339 -6.85 -8.95 0.37
C GLY A 339 -6.58 -7.45 0.24
N ASP A 340 -7.59 -6.65 -0.04
CA ASP A 340 -7.50 -5.21 0.15
C ASP A 340 -7.30 -4.94 1.65
N GLU A 341 -6.23 -4.25 2.04
CA GLU A 341 -6.10 -3.73 3.42
C GLU A 341 -7.33 -2.86 3.79
N ASP A 342 -7.94 -2.23 2.80
CA ASP A 342 -9.16 -1.44 2.92
C ASP A 342 -10.43 -2.29 3.16
N ASP A 343 -10.38 -3.60 2.88
CA ASP A 343 -11.45 -4.57 3.12
C ASP A 343 -11.19 -5.49 4.33
N GLU A 344 -10.16 -5.22 5.17
CA GLU A 344 -10.02 -5.96 6.43
C GLU A 344 -11.35 -5.93 7.18
N PRO A 345 -11.97 -7.09 7.42
CA PRO A 345 -13.20 -7.14 8.21
C PRO A 345 -12.89 -6.54 9.57
N ILE A 346 -13.70 -5.60 10.02
CA ILE A 346 -13.64 -5.09 11.39
C ILE A 346 -13.57 -6.32 12.30
N PRO A 347 -12.49 -6.53 13.06
CA PRO A 347 -12.34 -7.74 13.86
C PRO A 347 -13.59 -7.91 14.73
N THR A 348 -14.13 -9.12 14.73
CA THR A 348 -15.29 -9.43 15.54
C THR A 348 -14.93 -9.18 17.01
N ARG A 349 -15.90 -8.85 17.85
CA ARG A 349 -15.69 -8.55 19.27
C ARG A 349 -14.80 -9.58 20.00
N SER A 350 -14.85 -10.84 19.58
CA SER A 350 -14.02 -11.94 20.11
C SER A 350 -12.54 -11.87 19.71
N GLU A 351 -12.21 -11.28 18.56
CA GLU A 351 -10.83 -11.13 18.08
C GLU A 351 -10.17 -9.89 18.71
N ALA A 352 -10.93 -8.81 18.89
CA ALA A 352 -10.47 -7.62 19.61
C ALA A 352 -10.17 -7.92 21.11
N GLU A 353 -10.98 -8.76 21.76
CA GLU A 353 -10.76 -9.19 23.14
C GLU A 353 -9.51 -10.07 23.30
N ARG A 354 -9.16 -10.90 22.30
CA ARG A 354 -7.93 -11.71 22.29
C ARG A 354 -6.67 -10.88 22.05
N ALA A 355 -6.74 -9.85 21.21
CA ALA A 355 -5.62 -8.93 20.96
C ALA A 355 -5.30 -8.06 22.19
N CYS A 356 -6.28 -7.73 23.04
CA CYS A 356 -6.09 -7.01 24.29
C CYS A 356 -5.64 -7.89 25.47
N ALA A 357 -5.69 -9.22 25.33
CA ALA A 357 -5.36 -10.17 26.43
C ALA A 357 -3.94 -10.76 26.33
N GLN A 358 -3.14 -10.36 25.36
CA GLN A 358 -1.71 -10.70 25.33
C GLN A 358 -0.91 -9.64 26.10
N PRO A 359 -0.10 -10.06 27.10
CA PRO A 359 0.61 -9.21 28.04
C PRO A 359 1.70 -8.36 27.40
#